data_d9691a0cb0374250de7092b2f4139efb
#
_entry.id   d9691a0cb0374250de7092b2f4139efb
#
_cell.length_a   1.000
_cell.length_b   1.000
_cell.length_c   1.000
_cell.angle_alpha   90.00
_cell.angle_beta   90.00
_cell.angle_gamma   90.00
#
_symmetry.space_group_name_H-M   'P 1'
#
loop_
_entity.id
_entity.type
_entity.pdbx_description
1 polymer ?
#
loop_
_entity_poly.entity_id
_entity_poly.type
_entity_poly.pdbx_seq_one_letter_code
_entity_poly.pdbx_strand_id
1 'polypeptide(L)'
;ENFFELIKELDLVGGISRYRISSIEPNLLTNEIIEYVAGSKKFMPHFHIPLQSGSNKILGLMRRRYKRELYAERVALIKKQMPHCAIGVDVIVGFPGETAEDFEETFAFLHALDVSYLHVFTYSERDNTSALDIQPVVPMQTRNERNKTLRNLSYMKMQYFTGQHAGQ
;
A
#
# COMPACT_ATOMS: atom_id res chain seq x y z
N GLU A 1 20.05 14.89 7.43
CA GLU A 1 18.71 14.73 8.04
C GLU A 1 17.85 13.84 7.15
N ASN A 2 17.20 12.84 7.71
CA ASN A 2 16.35 11.91 7.00
C ASN A 2 15.03 11.70 7.76
N PHE A 3 14.08 10.96 7.19
CA PHE A 3 12.77 10.75 7.80
C PHE A 3 12.85 10.00 9.14
N PHE A 4 13.80 9.08 9.30
CA PHE A 4 14.01 8.36 10.56
C PHE A 4 14.46 9.30 11.70
N GLU A 5 15.35 10.25 11.43
CA GLU A 5 15.73 11.26 12.41
C GLU A 5 14.55 12.17 12.77
N LEU A 6 13.75 12.57 11.77
CA LEU A 6 12.55 13.37 12.02
C LEU A 6 11.56 12.68 12.96
N ILE A 7 11.27 11.39 12.77
CA ILE A 7 10.32 10.69 13.65
C ILE A 7 10.83 10.56 15.09
N LYS A 8 12.14 10.45 15.29
CA LYS A 8 12.74 10.47 16.64
C LYS A 8 12.56 11.82 17.33
N GLU A 9 12.83 12.90 16.62
CA GLU A 9 12.63 14.26 17.14
C GLU A 9 11.15 14.56 17.43
N LEU A 10 10.24 14.13 16.55
CA LEU A 10 8.80 14.27 16.77
C LEU A 10 8.33 13.54 18.04
N ASP A 11 8.88 12.37 18.33
CA ASP A 11 8.53 11.59 19.52
C ASP A 11 8.91 12.30 20.83
N LEU A 12 9.94 13.18 20.79
CA LEU A 12 10.37 14.00 21.93
C LEU A 12 9.51 15.24 22.16
N VAL A 13 8.74 15.70 21.15
CA VAL A 13 7.91 16.92 21.27
C VAL A 13 6.84 16.74 22.35
N GLY A 14 6.84 17.61 23.35
CA GLY A 14 5.83 17.64 24.40
C GLY A 14 4.45 18.09 23.90
N GLY A 15 3.38 17.69 24.60
CA GLY A 15 2.00 18.14 24.33
C GLY A 15 1.31 17.45 23.15
N ILE A 16 2.01 16.61 22.37
CA ILE A 16 1.39 15.83 21.29
C ILE A 16 1.23 14.40 21.78
N SER A 17 0.00 13.89 21.72
CA SER A 17 -0.35 12.55 22.20
C SER A 17 -0.18 11.46 21.13
N ARG A 18 -0.38 11.80 19.84
CA ARG A 18 -0.41 10.80 18.75
C ARG A 18 0.16 11.36 17.46
N TYR A 19 0.97 10.54 16.79
CA TYR A 19 1.42 10.74 15.42
C TYR A 19 0.94 9.62 14.53
N ARG A 20 0.70 9.90 13.28
CA ARG A 20 0.36 8.92 12.26
C ARG A 20 1.18 9.14 11.00
N ILE A 21 1.82 8.08 10.51
CA ILE A 21 2.47 8.07 9.21
C ILE A 21 1.38 7.85 8.16
N SER A 22 1.02 8.91 7.40
CA SER A 22 -0.12 8.90 6.50
C SER A 22 0.19 8.35 5.10
N SER A 23 1.46 8.34 4.67
CA SER A 23 1.91 7.67 3.44
C SER A 23 3.42 7.54 3.45
N ILE A 24 3.93 6.36 3.10
CA ILE A 24 5.36 6.10 2.95
C ILE A 24 5.58 5.02 1.89
N GLU A 25 6.45 5.29 0.90
CA GLU A 25 6.78 4.30 -0.14
C GLU A 25 7.56 3.10 0.46
N PRO A 26 7.35 1.87 -0.08
CA PRO A 26 7.98 0.65 0.47
C PRO A 26 9.50 0.72 0.57
N ASN A 27 10.16 1.37 -0.39
CA ASN A 27 11.61 1.53 -0.43
C ASN A 27 12.14 2.57 0.56
N LEU A 28 11.28 3.46 1.05
CA LEU A 28 11.62 4.46 2.08
C LEU A 28 11.26 3.98 3.49
N LEU A 29 10.38 2.99 3.61
CA LEU A 29 10.00 2.38 4.88
C LEU A 29 11.07 1.36 5.29
N THR A 30 12.10 1.82 5.99
CA THR A 30 13.19 0.96 6.47
C THR A 30 12.78 0.10 7.67
N ASN A 31 13.54 -0.95 7.96
CA ASN A 31 13.32 -1.78 9.15
C ASN A 31 13.40 -0.96 10.43
N GLU A 32 14.37 -0.03 10.50
CA GLU A 32 14.57 0.87 11.64
C GLU A 32 13.33 1.74 11.93
N ILE A 33 12.66 2.23 10.89
CA ILE A 33 11.40 2.99 11.03
C ILE A 33 10.30 2.11 11.62
N ILE A 34 10.14 0.88 11.12
CA ILE A 34 9.13 -0.07 11.58
C ILE A 34 9.37 -0.43 13.05
N GLU A 35 10.60 -0.76 13.41
CA GLU A 35 11.00 -1.11 14.77
C GLU A 35 10.81 0.07 15.73
N TYR A 36 11.18 1.28 15.30
CA TYR A 36 10.98 2.48 16.09
C TYR A 36 9.51 2.77 16.37
N VAL A 37 8.66 2.71 15.35
CA VAL A 37 7.21 2.91 15.48
C VAL A 37 6.61 1.86 16.41
N ALA A 38 7.06 0.60 16.32
CA ALA A 38 6.60 -0.48 17.21
C ALA A 38 6.93 -0.23 18.69
N GLY A 39 8.04 0.45 18.98
CA GLY A 39 8.46 0.82 20.35
C GLY A 39 7.91 2.15 20.86
N SER A 40 7.38 3.01 20.00
CA SER A 40 6.91 4.35 20.36
C SER A 40 5.53 4.29 21.03
N LYS A 41 5.34 5.17 22.03
CA LYS A 41 4.03 5.37 22.66
C LYS A 41 3.15 6.40 21.95
N LYS A 42 3.72 7.18 21.04
CA LYS A 42 3.04 8.25 20.33
C LYS A 42 2.73 7.90 18.89
N PHE A 43 3.59 7.15 18.20
CA PHE A 43 3.29 6.71 16.85
C PHE A 43 2.22 5.63 16.87
N MET A 44 1.14 5.87 16.12
CA MET A 44 0.04 4.91 16.03
C MET A 44 0.45 3.68 15.22
N PRO A 45 -0.03 2.47 15.58
CA PRO A 45 0.20 1.23 14.84
C PRO A 45 -0.62 1.24 13.54
N HIS A 46 -0.26 2.13 12.64
CA HIS A 46 -0.90 2.35 11.36
C HIS A 46 0.15 2.76 10.33
N PHE A 47 0.16 2.06 9.20
CA PHE A 47 0.90 2.48 8.01
C PHE A 47 -0.04 2.58 6.80
N HIS A 48 0.20 3.58 5.97
CA HIS A 48 -0.34 3.64 4.62
C HIS A 48 0.81 3.52 3.64
N ILE A 49 0.83 2.42 2.88
CA ILE A 49 1.97 2.04 2.03
C ILE A 49 1.45 1.85 0.60
N PRO A 50 1.69 2.81 -0.33
CA PRO A 50 1.28 2.66 -1.71
C PRO A 50 1.99 1.48 -2.39
N LEU A 51 1.23 0.48 -2.84
CA LEU A 51 1.75 -0.65 -3.64
C LEU A 51 1.74 -0.34 -5.13
N GLN A 52 0.67 0.27 -5.58
CA GLN A 52 0.32 0.61 -6.96
C GLN A 52 -0.07 -0.59 -7.83
N SER A 53 0.68 -1.70 -7.85
CA SER A 53 0.37 -2.95 -8.55
C SER A 53 1.05 -4.13 -7.87
N GLY A 54 0.45 -5.31 -7.93
CA GLY A 54 1.06 -6.57 -7.51
C GLY A 54 1.85 -7.26 -8.62
N SER A 55 1.85 -6.74 -9.85
CA SER A 55 2.68 -7.23 -10.95
C SER A 55 3.99 -6.44 -11.04
N ASN A 56 5.14 -7.13 -10.96
CA ASN A 56 6.45 -6.50 -11.11
C ASN A 56 6.65 -5.87 -12.50
N LYS A 57 6.00 -6.42 -13.54
CA LYS A 57 5.98 -5.84 -14.89
C LYS A 57 5.32 -4.46 -14.85
N ILE A 58 4.14 -4.35 -14.25
CA ILE A 58 3.40 -3.08 -14.17
C ILE A 58 4.13 -2.07 -13.27
N LEU A 59 4.68 -2.50 -12.14
CA LEU A 59 5.54 -1.65 -11.30
C LEU A 59 6.72 -1.08 -12.09
N GLY A 60 7.34 -1.88 -12.95
CA GLY A 60 8.40 -1.44 -13.86
C GLY A 60 7.93 -0.40 -14.87
N LEU A 61 6.76 -0.60 -15.51
CA LEU A 61 6.15 0.36 -16.41
C LEU A 61 5.77 1.69 -15.71
N MET A 62 5.35 1.61 -14.46
CA MET A 62 5.11 2.78 -13.59
C MET A 62 6.40 3.42 -13.06
N ARG A 63 7.57 2.89 -13.42
CA ARG A 63 8.90 3.34 -12.96
C ARG A 63 9.03 3.36 -11.44
N ARG A 64 8.40 2.39 -10.75
CA ARG A 64 8.54 2.27 -9.28
C ARG A 64 9.93 1.75 -8.93
N ARG A 65 10.47 2.24 -7.80
CA ARG A 65 11.82 1.91 -7.32
C ARG A 65 11.84 0.68 -6.39
N TYR A 66 10.76 -0.11 -6.41
CA TYR A 66 10.59 -1.31 -5.61
C TYR A 66 9.87 -2.39 -6.41
N LYS A 67 10.00 -3.62 -5.95
CA LYS A 67 9.26 -4.78 -6.42
C LYS A 67 8.28 -5.23 -5.33
N ARG A 68 7.29 -6.05 -5.71
CA ARG A 68 6.28 -6.58 -4.78
C ARG A 68 6.88 -7.40 -3.64
N GLU A 69 8.03 -8.05 -3.85
CA GLU A 69 8.71 -8.85 -2.84
C GLU A 69 9.14 -7.98 -1.66
N LEU A 70 9.74 -6.81 -1.91
CA LEU A 70 10.06 -5.84 -0.87
C LEU A 70 8.81 -5.38 -0.12
N TYR A 71 7.70 -5.18 -0.84
CA TYR A 71 6.43 -4.82 -0.21
C TYR A 71 5.95 -5.91 0.76
N ALA A 72 5.97 -7.18 0.32
CA ALA A 72 5.59 -8.30 1.16
C ALA A 72 6.49 -8.43 2.40
N GLU A 73 7.80 -8.23 2.26
CA GLU A 73 8.74 -8.20 3.39
C GLU A 73 8.40 -7.11 4.40
N ARG A 74 8.04 -5.90 3.94
CA ARG A 74 7.62 -4.79 4.82
C ARG A 74 6.36 -5.14 5.60
N VAL A 75 5.34 -5.66 4.91
CA VAL A 75 4.09 -6.10 5.55
C VAL A 75 4.37 -7.20 6.60
N ALA A 76 5.16 -8.21 6.24
CA ALA A 76 5.51 -9.29 7.15
C ALA A 76 6.25 -8.78 8.40
N LEU A 77 7.20 -7.85 8.24
CA LEU A 77 7.93 -7.26 9.36
C LEU A 77 7.02 -6.42 10.26
N ILE A 78 6.14 -5.59 9.68
CA ILE A 78 5.16 -4.80 10.44
C ILE A 78 4.28 -5.72 11.27
N LYS A 79 3.71 -6.77 10.66
CA LYS A 79 2.83 -7.71 11.36
C LYS A 79 3.54 -8.56 12.41
N LYS A 80 4.82 -8.85 12.20
CA LYS A 80 5.66 -9.51 13.22
C LYS A 80 5.88 -8.63 14.45
N GLN A 81 6.13 -7.33 14.25
CA GLN A 81 6.40 -6.38 15.34
C GLN A 81 5.11 -5.86 15.99
N MET A 82 4.08 -5.67 15.20
CA MET A 82 2.79 -5.10 15.59
C MET A 82 1.63 -5.88 14.93
N PRO A 83 1.22 -7.05 15.47
CA PRO A 83 0.15 -7.86 14.85
C PRO A 83 -1.17 -7.12 14.64
N HIS A 84 -1.48 -6.16 15.51
CA HIS A 84 -2.68 -5.32 15.48
C HIS A 84 -2.56 -4.09 14.55
N CYS A 85 -1.42 -3.88 13.89
CA CYS A 85 -1.20 -2.71 13.04
C CYS A 85 -2.15 -2.69 11.84
N ALA A 86 -2.81 -1.56 11.62
CA ALA A 86 -3.59 -1.33 10.41
C ALA A 86 -2.66 -0.96 9.24
N ILE A 87 -2.82 -1.65 8.11
CA ILE A 87 -2.05 -1.38 6.88
C ILE A 87 -3.02 -1.06 5.76
N GLY A 88 -2.97 0.19 5.28
CA GLY A 88 -3.69 0.66 4.10
C GLY A 88 -2.81 0.60 2.85
N VAL A 89 -3.41 0.27 1.72
CA VAL A 89 -2.73 0.04 0.44
C VAL A 89 -3.39 0.86 -0.66
N ASP A 90 -2.59 1.62 -1.43
CA ASP A 90 -3.08 2.19 -2.69
C ASP A 90 -2.75 1.24 -3.84
N VAL A 91 -3.72 1.01 -4.72
CA VAL A 91 -3.56 0.21 -5.94
C VAL A 91 -4.28 0.87 -7.11
N ILE A 92 -3.63 0.87 -8.27
CA ILE A 92 -4.15 1.39 -9.54
C ILE A 92 -4.45 0.20 -10.44
N VAL A 93 -5.66 0.16 -11.01
CA VAL A 93 -6.07 -0.84 -12.00
C VAL A 93 -6.21 -0.22 -13.38
N GLY A 94 -5.90 -0.99 -14.41
CA GLY A 94 -6.04 -0.57 -15.80
C GLY A 94 -4.95 0.40 -16.25
N PHE A 95 -3.76 0.33 -15.65
CA PHE A 95 -2.59 1.03 -16.17
C PHE A 95 -2.28 0.54 -17.59
N PRO A 96 -1.85 1.40 -18.54
CA PRO A 96 -1.50 0.98 -19.89
C PRO A 96 -0.51 -0.20 -19.88
N GLY A 97 -0.77 -1.20 -20.72
CA GLY A 97 0.01 -2.44 -20.77
C GLY A 97 -0.35 -3.51 -19.72
N GLU A 98 -1.33 -3.25 -18.82
CA GLU A 98 -1.83 -4.23 -17.86
C GLU A 98 -2.71 -5.29 -18.56
N THR A 99 -2.25 -6.52 -18.61
CA THR A 99 -3.01 -7.66 -19.15
C THR A 99 -3.98 -8.24 -18.12
N ALA A 100 -4.76 -9.26 -18.51
CA ALA A 100 -5.60 -10.01 -17.56
C ALA A 100 -4.74 -10.75 -16.52
N GLU A 101 -3.65 -11.34 -16.97
CA GLU A 101 -2.70 -12.07 -16.13
C GLU A 101 -2.02 -11.14 -15.12
N ASP A 102 -1.62 -9.93 -15.53
CA ASP A 102 -1.05 -8.92 -14.62
C ASP A 102 -2.06 -8.51 -13.53
N PHE A 103 -3.34 -8.43 -13.88
CA PHE A 103 -4.40 -8.13 -12.92
C PHE A 103 -4.65 -9.30 -11.97
N GLU A 104 -4.70 -10.53 -12.47
CA GLU A 104 -4.84 -11.74 -11.65
C GLU A 104 -3.66 -11.89 -10.68
N GLU A 105 -2.44 -11.62 -11.14
CA GLU A 105 -1.24 -11.59 -10.29
C GLU A 105 -1.38 -10.54 -9.18
N THR A 106 -1.87 -9.34 -9.51
CA THR A 106 -2.14 -8.27 -8.53
C THR A 106 -3.21 -8.69 -7.52
N PHE A 107 -4.31 -9.29 -7.99
CA PHE A 107 -5.37 -9.78 -7.12
C PHE A 107 -4.87 -10.86 -6.16
N ALA A 108 -4.20 -11.88 -6.68
CA ALA A 108 -3.66 -12.99 -5.88
C ALA A 108 -2.67 -12.49 -4.82
N PHE A 109 -1.78 -11.57 -5.21
CA PHE A 109 -0.83 -10.96 -4.30
C PHE A 109 -1.52 -10.18 -3.17
N LEU A 110 -2.47 -9.30 -3.48
CA LEU A 110 -3.21 -8.52 -2.49
C LEU A 110 -4.10 -9.41 -1.61
N HIS A 111 -4.67 -10.47 -2.17
CA HIS A 111 -5.48 -11.43 -1.41
C HIS A 111 -4.64 -12.13 -0.33
N ALA A 112 -3.43 -12.55 -0.67
CA ALA A 112 -2.52 -13.27 0.24
C ALA A 112 -1.89 -12.38 1.33
N LEU A 113 -1.77 -11.05 1.10
CA LEU A 113 -1.16 -10.14 2.07
C LEU A 113 -2.06 -9.89 3.29
N ASP A 114 -1.44 -9.82 4.47
CA ASP A 114 -2.10 -9.37 5.71
C ASP A 114 -2.16 -7.84 5.78
N VAL A 115 -3.05 -7.25 4.98
CA VAL A 115 -3.34 -5.81 4.94
C VAL A 115 -4.80 -5.56 5.29
N SER A 116 -5.11 -4.37 5.82
CA SER A 116 -6.40 -4.08 6.44
C SER A 116 -7.44 -3.58 5.45
N TYR A 117 -7.02 -2.80 4.45
CA TYR A 117 -7.90 -2.24 3.41
C TYR A 117 -7.11 -1.77 2.19
N LEU A 118 -7.82 -1.59 1.08
CA LEU A 118 -7.27 -1.08 -0.17
C LEU A 118 -8.00 0.20 -0.58
N HIS A 119 -7.26 1.19 -1.02
CA HIS A 119 -7.78 2.29 -1.84
C HIS A 119 -7.53 1.94 -3.31
N VAL A 120 -8.59 1.68 -4.03
CA VAL A 120 -8.52 1.23 -5.43
C VAL A 120 -8.83 2.39 -6.36
N PHE A 121 -7.89 2.72 -7.21
CA PHE A 121 -8.00 3.76 -8.22
C PHE A 121 -8.04 3.15 -9.62
N THR A 122 -8.93 3.64 -10.47
CA THR A 122 -8.82 3.42 -11.91
C THR A 122 -7.75 4.34 -12.48
N TYR A 123 -6.91 3.80 -13.37
CA TYR A 123 -5.98 4.65 -14.09
C TYR A 123 -6.74 5.74 -14.87
N SER A 124 -6.25 6.95 -14.76
CA SER A 124 -6.74 8.13 -15.48
C SER A 124 -5.59 8.74 -16.26
N GLU A 125 -5.83 8.98 -17.52
CA GLU A 125 -4.89 9.62 -18.42
C GLU A 125 -4.58 11.05 -17.94
N ARG A 126 -3.30 11.43 -18.01
CA ARG A 126 -2.85 12.79 -17.71
C ARG A 126 -1.96 13.27 -18.83
N ASP A 127 -2.25 14.45 -19.33
CA ASP A 127 -1.45 15.08 -20.38
C ASP A 127 0.02 15.19 -19.96
N ASN A 128 0.90 15.11 -20.94
CA ASN A 128 2.35 15.21 -20.78
C ASN A 128 2.99 14.12 -19.91
N THR A 129 2.38 12.92 -19.82
CA THR A 129 2.98 11.77 -19.15
C THR A 129 3.40 10.70 -20.14
N SER A 130 4.56 10.08 -19.92
CA SER A 130 5.05 8.96 -20.73
C SER A 130 4.16 7.72 -20.68
N ALA A 131 3.21 7.66 -19.76
CA ALA A 131 2.24 6.56 -19.68
C ALA A 131 1.26 6.57 -20.87
N LEU A 132 1.04 7.71 -21.52
CA LEU A 132 0.18 7.81 -22.71
C LEU A 132 0.76 7.08 -23.94
N ASP A 133 2.07 6.88 -23.98
CA ASP A 133 2.76 6.19 -25.09
C ASP A 133 2.72 4.65 -24.92
N ILE A 134 2.29 4.16 -23.77
CA ILE A 134 2.27 2.72 -23.47
C ILE A 134 1.03 2.06 -24.06
N GLN A 135 1.23 0.93 -24.73
CA GLN A 135 0.17 0.12 -25.31
C GLN A 135 0.17 -1.31 -24.76
N PRO A 136 -0.95 -2.03 -24.76
CA PRO A 136 -2.30 -1.55 -25.12
C PRO A 136 -2.93 -0.69 -24.02
N VAL A 137 -3.82 0.22 -24.41
CA VAL A 137 -4.67 0.95 -23.46
C VAL A 137 -5.77 0.00 -22.97
N VAL A 138 -5.94 -0.08 -21.67
CA VAL A 138 -7.00 -0.93 -21.07
C VAL A 138 -8.36 -0.22 -21.22
N PRO A 139 -9.40 -0.88 -21.78
CA PRO A 139 -10.72 -0.27 -21.93
C PRO A 139 -11.33 0.15 -20.60
N MET A 140 -12.07 1.25 -20.57
CA MET A 140 -12.70 1.79 -19.35
C MET A 140 -13.63 0.78 -18.67
N GLN A 141 -14.36 -0.02 -19.44
CA GLN A 141 -15.20 -1.09 -18.89
C GLN A 141 -14.35 -2.08 -18.07
N THR A 142 -13.26 -2.56 -18.63
CA THR A 142 -12.32 -3.47 -17.94
C THR A 142 -11.72 -2.85 -16.69
N ARG A 143 -11.35 -1.56 -16.76
CA ARG A 143 -10.85 -0.84 -15.57
C ARG A 143 -11.90 -0.81 -14.46
N ASN A 144 -13.16 -0.54 -14.79
CA ASN A 144 -14.26 -0.50 -13.83
C ASN A 144 -14.57 -1.88 -13.22
N GLU A 145 -14.50 -2.95 -14.01
CA GLU A 145 -14.66 -4.32 -13.53
C GLU A 145 -13.54 -4.71 -12.56
N ARG A 146 -12.28 -4.42 -12.91
CA ARG A 146 -11.11 -4.64 -12.04
C ARG A 146 -11.20 -3.83 -10.74
N ASN A 147 -11.62 -2.57 -10.85
CA ASN A 147 -11.82 -1.70 -9.68
C ASN A 147 -12.88 -2.29 -8.74
N LYS A 148 -14.03 -2.72 -9.26
CA LYS A 148 -15.10 -3.35 -8.48
C LYS A 148 -14.60 -4.61 -7.76
N THR A 149 -13.82 -5.45 -8.46
CA THR A 149 -13.24 -6.68 -7.89
C THR A 149 -12.32 -6.39 -6.70
N LEU A 150 -11.38 -5.45 -6.83
CA LEU A 150 -10.47 -5.11 -5.74
C LEU A 150 -11.17 -4.33 -4.61
N ARG A 151 -12.20 -3.54 -4.90
CA ARG A 151 -13.01 -2.90 -3.84
C ARG A 151 -13.77 -3.93 -3.01
N ASN A 152 -14.28 -5.00 -3.61
CA ASN A 152 -14.89 -6.10 -2.88
C ASN A 152 -13.84 -6.80 -1.99
N LEU A 153 -12.64 -7.04 -2.50
CA LEU A 153 -11.54 -7.58 -1.70
C LEU A 153 -11.19 -6.65 -0.53
N SER A 154 -11.13 -5.33 -0.77
CA SER A 154 -10.89 -4.33 0.29
C SER A 154 -11.95 -4.40 1.38
N TYR A 155 -13.22 -4.51 1.00
CA TYR A 155 -14.33 -4.64 1.96
C TYR A 155 -14.19 -5.88 2.84
N MET A 156 -13.89 -7.04 2.24
CA MET A 156 -13.68 -8.29 2.99
C MET A 156 -12.49 -8.17 3.96
N LYS A 157 -11.38 -7.60 3.52
CA LYS A 157 -10.20 -7.38 4.37
C LYS A 157 -10.50 -6.44 5.55
N MET A 158 -11.22 -5.35 5.27
CA MET A 158 -11.60 -4.38 6.31
C MET A 158 -12.54 -5.01 7.33
N GLN A 159 -13.54 -5.80 6.89
CA GLN A 159 -14.42 -6.52 7.82
C GLN A 159 -13.64 -7.52 8.68
N TYR A 160 -12.73 -8.28 8.07
CA TYR A 160 -11.87 -9.21 8.80
C TYR A 160 -11.03 -8.49 9.86
N PHE A 161 -10.33 -7.42 9.46
CA PHE A 161 -9.49 -6.63 10.36
C PHE A 161 -10.30 -6.02 11.51
N THR A 162 -11.44 -5.36 11.22
CA THR A 162 -12.27 -4.75 12.25
C THR A 162 -12.92 -5.79 13.16
N GLY A 163 -13.29 -6.94 12.62
CA GLY A 163 -13.84 -8.05 13.40
C GLY A 163 -12.86 -8.60 14.44
N GLN A 164 -11.56 -8.60 14.14
CA GLN A 164 -10.51 -9.01 15.10
C GLN A 164 -10.34 -8.02 16.26
N HIS A 165 -10.78 -6.78 16.10
CA HIS A 165 -10.62 -5.68 17.07
C HIS A 165 -11.97 -5.23 17.67
N ALA A 166 -13.04 -5.98 17.44
CA ALA A 166 -14.35 -5.66 18.00
C ALA A 166 -14.33 -5.76 19.54
N GLY A 167 -14.71 -4.69 20.22
CA GLY A 167 -14.76 -4.63 21.69
C GLY A 167 -13.44 -4.24 22.38
N GLN A 168 -12.45 -3.78 21.61
CA GLN A 168 -11.19 -3.22 22.13
C GLN A 168 -11.24 -1.71 22.29
#